data_c60db52345e42d4ada17aef685a036f8
#
_entry.id   c60db52345e42d4ada17aef685a036f8
#
_cell.length_a   1.000
_cell.length_b   1.000
_cell.length_c   1.000
_cell.angle_alpha   90.00
_cell.angle_beta   90.00
_cell.angle_gamma   90.00
#
_symmetry.space_group_name_H-M   'P 1'
#
loop_
_entity.id
_entity.type
_entity.pdbx_description
1 polymer ?
#
loop_
_entity_poly.entity_id
_entity_poly.type
_entity_poly.pdbx_seq_one_letter_code
_entity_poly.pdbx_strand_id
1 'polypeptide(L)'
;MAIIGGTVLDYSNASLKFTAYDGSMNTQIDNFQQLLPSICGTQQNEASKNIPRTVNTIISGVEKLMTLGAVDIVVSNIALMGCFPFYLSMFESSNKSDYDKYGCLRNHNALFKRHNSFLQSSLPKLQKKHPHARIMYADLASHIYQIVQDPRKFGFETAFMSCCGKAGAPHRFDLFTLCGMDGSSVCHDPASHLLWDGMHLSDTANRRIAEGWLSGPYCHPPILQ
;
A
#
# COMPACT_ATOMS: atom_id res chain seq x y z
N MET A 1 -14.13 9.06 5.35
CA MET A 1 -14.65 8.70 4.01
C MET A 1 -13.45 8.41 3.12
N ALA A 2 -13.25 7.16 2.70
CA ALA A 2 -12.16 6.80 1.80
C ALA A 2 -12.63 7.05 0.35
N ILE A 3 -11.84 7.79 -0.42
CA ILE A 3 -12.09 8.01 -1.85
C ILE A 3 -11.25 6.99 -2.61
N ILE A 4 -11.89 6.11 -3.38
CA ILE A 4 -11.18 5.20 -4.28
C ILE A 4 -10.37 6.02 -5.27
N GLY A 5 -9.06 5.79 -5.33
CA GLY A 5 -8.14 6.54 -6.20
C GLY A 5 -7.67 7.89 -5.63
N GLY A 6 -7.94 8.18 -4.36
CA GLY A 6 -7.37 9.34 -3.69
C GLY A 6 -5.85 9.30 -3.70
N THR A 7 -5.20 10.34 -4.21
CA THR A 7 -3.74 10.46 -4.29
C THR A 7 -3.25 11.62 -3.43
N VAL A 8 -2.00 11.49 -2.95
CA VAL A 8 -1.36 12.54 -2.13
C VAL A 8 -1.05 13.79 -2.97
N LEU A 9 -0.84 13.63 -4.27
CA LEU A 9 -0.52 14.72 -5.18
C LEU A 9 -1.76 15.18 -5.94
N ASP A 10 -1.90 16.49 -6.09
CA ASP A 10 -2.87 17.07 -6.99
C ASP A 10 -2.36 16.96 -8.44
N TYR A 11 -3.08 16.20 -9.26
CA TYR A 11 -2.76 15.98 -10.66
C TYR A 11 -3.42 17.00 -11.61
N SER A 12 -4.05 18.05 -11.08
CA SER A 12 -4.70 19.08 -11.90
C SER A 12 -3.76 19.74 -12.92
N ASN A 13 -2.44 19.72 -12.64
CA ASN A 13 -1.38 20.27 -13.50
C ASN A 13 -0.53 19.19 -14.21
N ALA A 14 -0.81 17.92 -14.01
CA ALA A 14 -0.17 16.87 -14.79
C ALA A 14 -0.91 16.72 -16.13
N SER A 15 -0.19 16.45 -17.21
CA SER A 15 -0.76 16.14 -18.53
C SER A 15 -1.70 14.92 -18.53
N LEU A 16 -1.92 14.34 -17.38
CA LEU A 16 -2.82 13.24 -17.06
C LEU A 16 -4.09 13.83 -16.45
N LYS A 17 -5.05 14.15 -17.28
CA LYS A 17 -6.43 14.42 -16.85
C LYS A 17 -7.05 13.10 -16.39
N PHE A 18 -6.90 12.78 -15.12
CA PHE A 18 -7.72 11.79 -14.47
C PHE A 18 -9.09 12.43 -14.22
N THR A 19 -10.00 12.32 -15.16
CA THR A 19 -11.40 12.68 -14.94
C THR A 19 -12.04 11.57 -14.12
N ALA A 20 -11.97 11.70 -12.81
CA ALA A 20 -12.41 10.70 -11.84
C ALA A 20 -13.94 10.51 -11.78
N TYR A 21 -14.73 11.06 -12.72
CA TYR A 21 -16.19 11.07 -12.60
C TYR A 21 -17.00 10.76 -13.84
N ASP A 22 -16.40 10.52 -15.01
CA ASP A 22 -17.14 10.24 -16.25
C ASP A 22 -16.76 8.89 -16.89
N GLY A 23 -16.85 7.82 -16.16
CA GLY A 23 -16.62 6.53 -16.78
C GLY A 23 -17.06 5.37 -15.90
N SER A 24 -17.62 4.36 -16.55
CA SER A 24 -17.78 3.02 -15.95
C SER A 24 -16.42 2.54 -15.42
N MET A 25 -16.42 1.58 -14.50
CA MET A 25 -15.19 0.93 -14.03
C MET A 25 -14.32 0.43 -15.20
N ASN A 26 -14.95 -0.01 -16.31
CA ASN A 26 -14.27 -0.40 -17.53
C ASN A 26 -13.48 0.77 -18.16
N THR A 27 -14.05 1.97 -18.19
CA THR A 27 -13.33 3.17 -18.69
C THR A 27 -12.13 3.52 -17.83
N GLN A 28 -12.24 3.36 -16.50
CA GLN A 28 -11.11 3.58 -15.59
C GLN A 28 -10.02 2.50 -15.77
N ILE A 29 -10.42 1.25 -16.02
CA ILE A 29 -9.53 0.13 -16.33
C ILE A 29 -8.83 0.36 -17.68
N ASP A 30 -9.56 0.77 -18.72
CA ASP A 30 -9.00 1.08 -20.03
C ASP A 30 -8.02 2.25 -19.98
N ASN A 31 -8.36 3.31 -19.24
CA ASN A 31 -7.46 4.43 -18.97
C ASN A 31 -6.21 3.98 -18.22
N PHE A 32 -6.36 3.10 -17.24
CA PHE A 32 -5.24 2.54 -16.50
C PHE A 32 -4.35 1.66 -17.39
N GLN A 33 -4.94 0.82 -18.26
CA GLN A 33 -4.20 0.02 -19.23
C GLN A 33 -3.45 0.86 -20.27
N GLN A 34 -4.05 1.95 -20.75
CA GLN A 34 -3.37 2.90 -21.64
C GLN A 34 -2.24 3.64 -20.94
N LEU A 35 -2.36 3.85 -19.64
CA LEU A 35 -1.32 4.45 -18.82
C LEU A 35 -0.21 3.47 -18.45
N LEU A 36 -0.51 2.17 -18.35
CA LEU A 36 0.46 1.13 -17.96
C LEU A 36 1.78 1.19 -18.72
N PRO A 37 1.83 1.29 -20.08
CA PRO A 37 3.09 1.41 -20.81
C PRO A 37 3.84 2.70 -20.49
N SER A 38 3.12 3.81 -20.28
CA SER A 38 3.71 5.09 -19.89
C SER A 38 4.12 5.11 -18.43
N ILE A 39 3.52 4.28 -17.55
CA ILE A 39 3.84 4.13 -16.13
C ILE A 39 4.90 3.04 -15.88
N CYS A 40 5.12 2.05 -16.72
CA CYS A 40 5.93 0.87 -16.44
C CYS A 40 7.22 0.71 -17.26
N GLY A 41 7.39 1.40 -18.36
CA GLY A 41 8.53 1.17 -19.29
C GLY A 41 9.84 1.88 -18.94
N THR A 42 9.77 3.08 -18.34
CA THR A 42 10.96 3.88 -17.96
C THR A 42 10.85 4.45 -16.54
N GLN A 43 9.92 3.98 -15.76
CA GLN A 43 9.21 4.74 -14.72
C GLN A 43 9.61 4.44 -13.31
N GLN A 44 10.37 3.39 -13.01
CA GLN A 44 11.02 3.29 -11.70
C GLN A 44 11.90 4.53 -11.46
N ASN A 45 12.52 5.07 -12.52
CA ASN A 45 13.26 6.32 -12.45
C ASN A 45 12.33 7.51 -12.21
N GLU A 46 11.20 7.61 -12.92
CA GLU A 46 10.23 8.71 -12.75
C GLU A 46 9.51 8.64 -11.41
N ALA A 47 9.00 7.48 -11.02
CA ALA A 47 8.39 7.28 -9.70
C ALA A 47 9.39 7.58 -8.58
N SER A 48 10.64 7.16 -8.74
CA SER A 48 11.72 7.42 -7.78
C SER A 48 12.06 8.91 -7.66
N LYS A 49 12.02 9.67 -8.76
CA LYS A 49 12.22 11.14 -8.76
C LYS A 49 11.08 11.87 -8.02
N ASN A 50 9.87 11.32 -8.04
CA ASN A 50 8.70 11.92 -7.38
C ASN A 50 8.63 11.63 -5.88
N ILE A 51 9.40 10.69 -5.33
CA ILE A 51 9.40 10.35 -3.90
C ILE A 51 9.58 11.60 -3.01
N PRO A 52 10.58 12.48 -3.23
CA PRO A 52 10.74 13.66 -2.38
C PRO A 52 9.51 14.58 -2.40
N ARG A 53 8.91 14.79 -3.56
CA ARG A 53 7.69 15.60 -3.69
C ARG A 53 6.53 14.98 -2.92
N THR A 54 6.31 13.67 -3.07
CA THR A 54 5.25 12.93 -2.36
C THR A 54 5.43 13.01 -0.86
N VAL A 55 6.63 12.72 -0.36
CA VAL A 55 6.91 12.76 1.08
C VAL A 55 6.81 14.18 1.63
N ASN A 56 7.31 15.20 0.91
CA ASN A 56 7.17 16.59 1.35
C ASN A 56 5.70 17.01 1.42
N THR A 57 4.83 16.51 0.52
CA THR A 57 3.39 16.76 0.59
C THR A 57 2.77 16.12 1.84
N ILE A 58 3.18 14.90 2.20
CA ILE A 58 2.76 14.23 3.45
C ILE A 58 3.20 15.07 4.66
N ILE A 59 4.47 15.47 4.71
CA ILE A 59 5.02 16.30 5.81
C ILE A 59 4.26 17.61 5.95
N SER A 60 3.99 18.29 4.84
CA SER A 60 3.20 19.54 4.85
C SER A 60 1.77 19.31 5.32
N GLY A 61 1.15 18.17 4.97
CA GLY A 61 -0.17 17.78 5.46
C GLY A 61 -0.18 17.55 6.97
N VAL A 62 0.81 16.83 7.49
CA VAL A 62 1.00 16.61 8.94
C VAL A 62 1.20 17.94 9.66
N GLU A 63 2.05 18.83 9.13
CA GLU A 63 2.28 20.15 9.70
C GLU A 63 0.99 20.99 9.74
N LYS A 64 0.20 20.95 8.66
CA LYS A 64 -1.11 21.63 8.62
C LYS A 64 -2.08 21.10 9.69
N LEU A 65 -2.12 19.78 9.92
CA LEU A 65 -2.94 19.21 11.00
C LEU A 65 -2.50 19.74 12.37
N MET A 66 -1.21 19.85 12.63
CA MET A 66 -0.69 20.42 13.87
C MET A 66 -1.05 21.89 14.03
N THR A 67 -1.02 22.70 12.97
CA THR A 67 -1.49 24.10 13.03
C THR A 67 -2.98 24.23 13.31
N LEU A 68 -3.75 23.18 13.01
CA LEU A 68 -5.19 23.08 13.32
C LEU A 68 -5.46 22.52 14.73
N GLY A 69 -4.41 22.24 15.52
CA GLY A 69 -4.52 21.79 16.90
C GLY A 69 -4.34 20.30 17.14
N ALA A 70 -3.98 19.51 16.12
CA ALA A 70 -3.66 18.10 16.33
C ALA A 70 -2.35 17.97 17.12
N VAL A 71 -2.38 17.20 18.21
CA VAL A 71 -1.22 16.98 19.09
C VAL A 71 -0.70 15.53 19.01
N ASP A 72 -1.55 14.58 18.66
CA ASP A 72 -1.21 13.16 18.46
C ASP A 72 -1.47 12.77 17.00
N ILE A 73 -0.42 12.43 16.27
CA ILE A 73 -0.51 12.11 14.84
C ILE A 73 0.23 10.82 14.54
N VAL A 74 -0.49 9.84 13.96
CA VAL A 74 0.11 8.61 13.45
C VAL A 74 0.36 8.77 11.96
N VAL A 75 1.62 8.58 11.54
CA VAL A 75 2.04 8.62 10.14
C VAL A 75 2.45 7.22 9.72
N SER A 76 1.62 6.56 8.91
CA SER A 76 1.93 5.24 8.38
C SER A 76 2.82 5.32 7.14
N ASN A 77 3.75 4.39 7.03
CA ASN A 77 4.44 4.15 5.78
C ASN A 77 3.61 3.28 4.82
N ILE A 78 4.13 3.04 3.60
CA ILE A 78 3.47 2.24 2.57
C ILE A 78 3.93 0.79 2.71
N ALA A 79 2.98 -0.17 2.66
CA ALA A 79 3.27 -1.60 2.58
C ALA A 79 4.17 -1.93 1.38
N LEU A 80 4.92 -3.04 1.46
CA LEU A 80 5.70 -3.56 0.34
C LEU A 80 4.78 -4.27 -0.66
N MET A 81 4.07 -3.46 -1.46
CA MET A 81 2.98 -3.93 -2.33
C MET A 81 3.44 -4.86 -3.45
N GLY A 82 4.74 -4.98 -3.72
CA GLY A 82 5.28 -6.02 -4.61
C GLY A 82 5.04 -7.46 -4.14
N CYS A 83 4.48 -7.64 -2.94
CA CYS A 83 4.01 -8.92 -2.41
C CYS A 83 2.49 -9.14 -2.60
N PHE A 84 1.77 -8.13 -3.08
CA PHE A 84 0.30 -8.16 -3.16
C PHE A 84 -0.17 -8.77 -4.48
N PRO A 85 -1.26 -9.54 -4.50
CA PRO A 85 -1.83 -10.18 -5.69
C PRO A 85 -2.00 -9.25 -6.89
N PHE A 86 -2.43 -8.00 -6.66
CA PHE A 86 -2.51 -7.00 -7.72
C PHE A 86 -1.16 -6.81 -8.43
N TYR A 87 -0.11 -6.52 -7.67
CA TYR A 87 1.22 -6.30 -8.26
C TYR A 87 1.81 -7.57 -8.87
N LEU A 88 1.66 -8.71 -8.20
CA LEU A 88 2.15 -9.99 -8.67
C LEU A 88 1.50 -10.42 -10.00
N SER A 89 0.20 -10.14 -10.17
CA SER A 89 -0.52 -10.45 -11.40
C SER A 89 -0.27 -9.43 -12.52
N MET A 90 -0.18 -8.13 -12.17
CA MET A 90 0.01 -7.06 -13.17
C MET A 90 1.43 -6.99 -13.70
N PHE A 91 2.41 -7.38 -12.90
CA PHE A 91 3.84 -7.29 -13.21
C PHE A 91 4.52 -8.66 -13.13
N GLU A 92 3.76 -9.70 -13.46
CA GLU A 92 4.29 -11.06 -13.55
C GLU A 92 5.53 -11.12 -14.46
N SER A 93 6.57 -11.76 -13.99
CA SER A 93 7.81 -11.94 -14.75
C SER A 93 8.19 -13.41 -14.82
N SER A 94 8.61 -13.85 -16.01
CA SER A 94 9.20 -15.17 -16.18
C SER A 94 10.62 -15.28 -15.60
N ASN A 95 11.25 -14.12 -15.33
CA ASN A 95 12.60 -14.09 -14.76
C ASN A 95 12.52 -14.19 -13.22
N LYS A 96 12.95 -15.35 -12.70
CA LYS A 96 12.95 -15.59 -11.23
C LYS A 96 13.78 -14.59 -10.43
N SER A 97 14.76 -13.93 -11.05
CA SER A 97 15.58 -12.91 -10.36
C SER A 97 14.80 -11.64 -10.02
N ASP A 98 13.64 -11.42 -10.66
CA ASP A 98 12.76 -10.28 -10.36
C ASP A 98 12.02 -10.44 -9.04
N TYR A 99 12.03 -11.64 -8.49
CA TYR A 99 11.41 -11.95 -7.20
C TYR A 99 12.45 -12.14 -6.10
N ASP A 100 12.08 -11.76 -4.89
CA ASP A 100 12.86 -12.08 -3.69
C ASP A 100 12.64 -13.55 -3.26
N LYS A 101 13.33 -13.99 -2.21
CA LYS A 101 13.24 -15.37 -1.71
C LYS A 101 11.84 -15.77 -1.20
N TYR A 102 10.96 -14.80 -1.00
CA TYR A 102 9.58 -15.02 -0.57
C TYR A 102 8.56 -14.92 -1.71
N GLY A 103 9.01 -14.55 -2.93
CA GLY A 103 8.15 -14.41 -4.10
C GLY A 103 7.61 -13.01 -4.34
N CYS A 104 8.11 -12.00 -3.65
CA CYS A 104 7.71 -10.62 -3.87
C CYS A 104 8.55 -9.94 -4.96
N LEU A 105 7.95 -9.04 -5.75
CA LEU A 105 8.63 -8.27 -6.79
C LEU A 105 9.68 -7.32 -6.19
N ARG A 106 10.97 -7.60 -6.46
CA ARG A 106 12.12 -6.88 -5.88
C ARG A 106 12.12 -5.40 -6.21
N ASN A 107 11.94 -5.08 -7.49
CA ASN A 107 12.06 -3.71 -7.99
C ASN A 107 10.95 -2.82 -7.45
N HIS A 108 9.71 -3.33 -7.39
CA HIS A 108 8.57 -2.62 -6.80
C HIS A 108 8.81 -2.38 -5.31
N ASN A 109 9.24 -3.40 -4.58
CA ASN A 109 9.54 -3.27 -3.16
C ASN A 109 10.73 -2.33 -2.89
N ALA A 110 11.71 -2.25 -3.77
CA ALA A 110 12.80 -1.28 -3.65
C ALA A 110 12.30 0.17 -3.73
N LEU A 111 11.32 0.46 -4.59
CA LEU A 111 10.67 1.77 -4.69
C LEU A 111 9.94 2.14 -3.39
N PHE A 112 9.12 1.23 -2.86
CA PHE A 112 8.39 1.44 -1.61
C PHE A 112 9.34 1.61 -0.41
N LYS A 113 10.39 0.81 -0.33
CA LYS A 113 11.43 0.95 0.70
C LYS A 113 12.11 2.33 0.65
N ARG A 114 12.41 2.82 -0.55
CA ARG A 114 13.01 4.15 -0.73
C ARG A 114 12.06 5.26 -0.26
N HIS A 115 10.77 5.18 -0.62
CA HIS A 115 9.74 6.10 -0.11
C HIS A 115 9.69 6.07 1.41
N ASN A 116 9.59 4.89 2.00
CA ASN A 116 9.46 4.70 3.44
C ASN A 116 10.69 5.23 4.21
N SER A 117 11.90 4.98 3.69
CA SER A 117 13.14 5.51 4.28
C SER A 117 13.17 7.04 4.24
N PHE A 118 12.72 7.66 3.14
CA PHE A 118 12.68 9.11 3.04
C PHE A 118 11.62 9.71 3.98
N LEU A 119 10.45 9.10 4.09
CA LEU A 119 9.41 9.51 5.05
C LEU A 119 9.94 9.40 6.49
N GLN A 120 10.48 8.24 6.86
CA GLN A 120 11.00 8.00 8.21
C GLN A 120 12.10 8.99 8.60
N SER A 121 13.01 9.34 7.67
CA SER A 121 14.08 10.32 7.92
C SER A 121 13.58 11.76 8.02
N SER A 122 12.39 12.06 7.51
CA SER A 122 11.80 13.40 7.51
C SER A 122 11.06 13.74 8.80
N LEU A 123 10.43 12.73 9.44
CA LEU A 123 9.59 12.92 10.62
C LEU A 123 10.36 13.48 11.85
N PRO A 124 11.62 13.09 12.16
CA PRO A 124 12.34 13.67 13.30
C PRO A 124 12.58 15.16 13.17
N LYS A 125 12.75 15.67 11.95
CA LYS A 125 12.90 17.11 11.70
C LYS A 125 11.60 17.85 12.00
N LEU A 126 10.48 17.28 11.59
CA LEU A 126 9.16 17.82 11.87
C LEU A 126 8.84 17.76 13.37
N GLN A 127 9.14 16.64 14.04
CA GLN A 127 8.97 16.49 15.50
C GLN A 127 9.78 17.56 16.27
N LYS A 128 11.02 17.82 15.84
CA LYS A 128 11.87 18.87 16.46
C LYS A 128 11.28 20.27 16.29
N LYS A 129 10.63 20.54 15.15
CA LYS A 129 9.96 21.82 14.86
C LYS A 129 8.69 22.00 15.69
N HIS A 130 8.02 20.90 16.06
CA HIS A 130 6.77 20.88 16.81
C HIS A 130 6.90 20.03 18.10
N PRO A 131 7.63 20.53 19.12
CA PRO A 131 7.95 19.73 20.32
C PRO A 131 6.72 19.42 21.19
N HIS A 132 5.62 20.13 21.02
CA HIS A 132 4.36 19.90 21.75
C HIS A 132 3.47 18.84 21.10
N ALA A 133 3.76 18.43 19.87
CA ALA A 133 3.04 17.37 19.21
C ALA A 133 3.76 16.03 19.39
N ARG A 134 3.04 14.94 19.35
CA ARG A 134 3.57 13.57 19.32
C ARG A 134 3.35 12.97 17.94
N ILE A 135 4.43 12.83 17.18
CA ILE A 135 4.39 12.22 15.85
C ILE A 135 4.84 10.76 15.99
N MET A 136 3.95 9.84 15.67
CA MET A 136 4.18 8.40 15.75
C MET A 136 4.36 7.82 14.35
N TYR A 137 5.48 7.16 14.10
CA TYR A 137 5.75 6.47 12.83
C TYR A 137 5.24 5.05 12.91
N ALA A 138 4.23 4.70 12.10
CA ALA A 138 3.66 3.37 12.01
C ALA A 138 4.28 2.60 10.83
N ASP A 139 5.05 1.56 11.14
CA ASP A 139 5.78 0.74 10.16
C ASP A 139 4.94 -0.42 9.63
N LEU A 140 3.97 -0.08 8.79
CA LEU A 140 3.11 -1.04 8.09
C LEU A 140 3.93 -2.01 7.23
N ALA A 141 4.98 -1.48 6.56
CA ALA A 141 5.81 -2.25 5.66
C ALA A 141 6.50 -3.43 6.36
N SER A 142 7.16 -3.18 7.48
CA SER A 142 7.84 -4.24 8.24
C SER A 142 6.85 -5.23 8.83
N HIS A 143 5.71 -4.76 9.32
CA HIS A 143 4.69 -5.62 9.89
C HIS A 143 4.14 -6.60 8.86
N ILE A 144 3.65 -6.09 7.72
CA ILE A 144 3.13 -6.95 6.64
C ILE A 144 4.22 -7.86 6.09
N TYR A 145 5.45 -7.35 5.92
CA TYR A 145 6.53 -8.17 5.38
C TYR A 145 6.94 -9.31 6.31
N GLN A 146 6.86 -9.14 7.62
CA GLN A 146 7.05 -10.25 8.57
C GLN A 146 5.95 -11.31 8.43
N ILE A 147 4.70 -10.90 8.21
CA ILE A 147 3.60 -11.84 7.94
C ILE A 147 3.86 -12.59 6.62
N VAL A 148 4.32 -11.90 5.58
CA VAL A 148 4.68 -12.52 4.29
C VAL A 148 5.79 -13.55 4.45
N GLN A 149 6.77 -13.32 5.33
CA GLN A 149 7.89 -14.23 5.57
C GLN A 149 7.47 -15.53 6.24
N ASP A 150 6.50 -15.48 7.13
CA ASP A 150 5.97 -16.65 7.85
C ASP A 150 4.48 -16.41 8.19
N PRO A 151 3.58 -16.57 7.23
CA PRO A 151 2.16 -16.25 7.44
C PRO A 151 1.52 -17.12 8.52
N ARG A 152 1.96 -18.39 8.66
CA ARG A 152 1.39 -19.33 9.64
C ARG A 152 1.65 -18.90 11.08
N LYS A 153 2.79 -18.29 11.36
CA LYS A 153 3.11 -17.72 12.66
C LYS A 153 2.11 -16.65 13.11
N PHE A 154 1.49 -15.96 12.15
CA PHE A 154 0.50 -14.91 12.39
C PHE A 154 -0.95 -15.36 12.21
N GLY A 155 -1.17 -16.67 12.00
CA GLY A 155 -2.50 -17.25 11.86
C GLY A 155 -3.06 -17.22 10.43
N PHE A 156 -2.22 -16.97 9.42
CA PHE A 156 -2.63 -16.96 8.01
C PHE A 156 -2.14 -18.22 7.28
N GLU A 157 -2.97 -18.78 6.44
CA GLU A 157 -2.57 -19.89 5.56
C GLU A 157 -1.70 -19.40 4.41
N THR A 158 -1.98 -18.20 3.91
CA THR A 158 -1.30 -17.61 2.77
C THR A 158 -1.23 -16.09 2.86
N ALA A 159 -0.16 -15.52 2.31
CA ALA A 159 0.03 -14.09 2.14
C ALA A 159 -0.13 -13.62 0.67
N PHE A 160 -0.27 -14.57 -0.28
CA PHE A 160 -0.21 -14.28 -1.72
C PHE A 160 -1.51 -14.60 -2.46
N MET A 161 -2.54 -15.03 -1.75
CA MET A 161 -3.85 -15.33 -2.33
C MET A 161 -4.88 -14.37 -1.76
N SER A 162 -5.67 -13.77 -2.65
CA SER A 162 -6.87 -13.03 -2.25
C SER A 162 -7.94 -13.98 -1.73
N CYS A 163 -8.65 -13.59 -0.69
CA CYS A 163 -9.83 -14.33 -0.24
C CYS A 163 -11.00 -14.15 -1.20
N CYS A 164 -11.19 -12.92 -1.70
CA CYS A 164 -12.24 -12.58 -2.66
C CYS A 164 -11.63 -12.20 -4.01
N GLY A 165 -12.11 -12.82 -5.08
CA GLY A 165 -11.67 -12.60 -6.45
C GLY A 165 -12.02 -13.76 -7.38
N LYS A 166 -11.40 -13.80 -8.56
CA LYS A 166 -11.68 -14.81 -9.58
C LYS A 166 -11.06 -16.14 -9.21
N ALA A 167 -11.91 -17.16 -9.00
CA ALA A 167 -11.44 -18.52 -8.77
C ALA A 167 -10.61 -19.04 -9.97
N GLY A 168 -9.48 -19.70 -9.66
CA GLY A 168 -8.60 -20.26 -10.68
C GLY A 168 -7.62 -19.26 -11.33
N ALA A 169 -7.79 -17.96 -11.12
CA ALA A 169 -6.79 -16.99 -11.53
C ALA A 169 -5.54 -17.04 -10.62
N PRO A 170 -4.33 -16.71 -11.14
CA PRO A 170 -3.15 -16.55 -10.31
C PRO A 170 -3.40 -15.61 -9.14
N HIS A 171 -2.93 -15.98 -7.95
CA HIS A 171 -3.18 -15.21 -6.72
C HIS A 171 -4.65 -14.92 -6.42
N ARG A 172 -5.58 -15.59 -7.12
CA ARG A 172 -7.04 -15.36 -7.09
C ARG A 172 -7.38 -13.90 -7.39
N PHE A 173 -6.59 -13.27 -8.25
CA PHE A 173 -6.78 -11.90 -8.70
C PHE A 173 -6.87 -11.82 -10.23
N ASP A 174 -7.86 -11.08 -10.70
CA ASP A 174 -8.06 -10.76 -12.11
C ASP A 174 -8.66 -9.35 -12.19
N LEU A 175 -8.06 -8.48 -13.03
CA LEU A 175 -8.44 -7.07 -13.10
C LEU A 175 -9.87 -6.87 -13.64
N PHE A 176 -10.37 -7.82 -14.42
CA PHE A 176 -11.70 -7.78 -15.05
C PHE A 176 -12.75 -8.53 -14.25
N THR A 177 -12.37 -9.22 -13.17
CA THR A 177 -13.28 -9.96 -12.29
C THR A 177 -12.90 -9.63 -10.83
N LEU A 178 -13.20 -8.40 -10.43
CA LEU A 178 -12.94 -7.94 -9.07
C LEU A 178 -13.92 -8.56 -8.08
N CYS A 179 -13.57 -8.49 -6.78
CA CYS A 179 -14.45 -8.95 -5.70
C CYS A 179 -15.84 -8.29 -5.80
N GLY A 180 -16.90 -9.13 -5.75
CA GLY A 180 -18.29 -8.70 -5.87
C GLY A 180 -18.84 -8.63 -7.31
N MET A 181 -18.00 -8.82 -8.32
CA MET A 181 -18.45 -8.93 -9.72
C MET A 181 -18.84 -10.36 -10.06
N ASP A 182 -19.63 -10.52 -11.13
CA ASP A 182 -19.98 -11.85 -11.67
C ASP A 182 -18.72 -12.66 -11.99
N GLY A 183 -18.69 -13.93 -11.57
CA GLY A 183 -17.53 -14.81 -11.70
C GLY A 183 -16.49 -14.67 -10.58
N SER A 184 -16.67 -13.74 -9.65
CA SER A 184 -15.89 -13.70 -8.41
C SER A 184 -16.47 -14.67 -7.36
N SER A 185 -15.63 -15.08 -6.43
CA SER A 185 -16.03 -15.91 -5.30
C SER A 185 -15.20 -15.58 -4.06
N VAL A 186 -15.76 -15.84 -2.89
CA VAL A 186 -15.09 -15.66 -1.60
C VAL A 186 -14.47 -16.98 -1.16
N CYS A 187 -13.33 -16.95 -0.50
CA CYS A 187 -12.70 -18.10 0.14
C CYS A 187 -13.58 -18.65 1.28
N HIS A 188 -13.34 -19.90 1.70
CA HIS A 188 -14.11 -20.53 2.77
C HIS A 188 -13.86 -19.86 4.13
N ASP A 189 -12.59 -19.51 4.42
CA ASP A 189 -12.19 -18.87 5.68
C ASP A 189 -11.47 -17.55 5.43
N PRO A 190 -12.18 -16.41 5.46
CA PRO A 190 -11.57 -15.08 5.32
C PRO A 190 -10.54 -14.75 6.42
N ALA A 191 -10.67 -15.33 7.61
CA ALA A 191 -9.77 -15.05 8.71
C ALA A 191 -8.37 -15.63 8.51
N SER A 192 -8.25 -16.68 7.68
CA SER A 192 -6.97 -17.31 7.33
C SER A 192 -6.20 -16.62 6.21
N HIS A 193 -6.75 -15.56 5.61
CA HIS A 193 -6.11 -14.84 4.50
C HIS A 193 -5.58 -13.48 4.96
N LEU A 194 -4.35 -13.14 4.56
CA LEU A 194 -3.79 -11.81 4.80
C LEU A 194 -4.56 -10.74 4.01
N LEU A 195 -4.92 -11.06 2.77
CA LEU A 195 -5.54 -10.14 1.84
C LEU A 195 -6.98 -10.54 1.55
N TRP A 196 -7.89 -9.56 1.65
CA TRP A 196 -9.28 -9.72 1.25
C TRP A 196 -9.40 -9.86 -0.26
N ASP A 197 -8.83 -8.92 -0.97
CA ASP A 197 -8.73 -8.90 -2.43
C ASP A 197 -7.28 -8.63 -2.87
N GLY A 198 -7.06 -8.23 -4.09
CA GLY A 198 -5.71 -7.99 -4.60
C GLY A 198 -4.93 -6.86 -3.92
N MET A 199 -5.60 -5.99 -3.16
CA MET A 199 -5.04 -4.75 -2.60
C MET A 199 -5.35 -4.52 -1.12
N HIS A 200 -6.50 -4.96 -0.63
CA HIS A 200 -6.99 -4.66 0.70
C HIS A 200 -6.68 -5.80 1.67
N LEU A 201 -6.32 -5.44 2.88
CA LEU A 201 -6.09 -6.40 3.96
C LEU A 201 -7.43 -7.00 4.43
N SER A 202 -7.40 -8.24 4.92
CA SER A 202 -8.54 -8.84 5.62
C SER A 202 -8.80 -8.13 6.97
N ASP A 203 -9.98 -8.37 7.55
CA ASP A 203 -10.30 -7.87 8.90
C ASP A 203 -9.29 -8.38 9.94
N THR A 204 -8.96 -9.68 9.89
CA THR A 204 -7.96 -10.29 10.76
C THR A 204 -6.60 -9.63 10.62
N ALA A 205 -6.17 -9.34 9.39
CA ALA A 205 -4.91 -8.65 9.14
C ALA A 205 -4.93 -7.22 9.70
N ASN A 206 -6.01 -6.46 9.46
CA ASN A 206 -6.16 -5.11 10.00
C ASN A 206 -6.12 -5.09 11.53
N ARG A 207 -6.75 -6.08 12.18
CA ARG A 207 -6.69 -6.24 13.64
C ARG A 207 -5.25 -6.47 14.13
N ARG A 208 -4.50 -7.37 13.49
CA ARG A 208 -3.08 -7.62 13.82
C ARG A 208 -2.23 -6.37 13.65
N ILE A 209 -2.46 -5.62 12.56
CA ILE A 209 -1.77 -4.34 12.31
C ILE A 209 -2.08 -3.35 13.43
N ALA A 210 -3.37 -3.18 13.78
CA ALA A 210 -3.78 -2.29 14.86
C ALA A 210 -3.14 -2.67 16.20
N GLU A 211 -3.14 -3.95 16.59
CA GLU A 211 -2.48 -4.45 17.79
C GLU A 211 -0.98 -4.08 17.82
N GLY A 212 -0.29 -4.28 16.69
CA GLY A 212 1.12 -3.95 16.55
C GLY A 212 1.43 -2.45 16.60
N TRP A 213 0.48 -1.59 16.26
CA TRP A 213 0.63 -0.15 16.34
C TRP A 213 0.25 0.39 17.73
N LEU A 214 -0.78 -0.15 18.34
CA LEU A 214 -1.26 0.28 19.66
C LEU A 214 -0.21 0.07 20.73
N SER A 215 0.41 -1.11 20.79
CA SER A 215 1.33 -1.52 21.87
C SER A 215 2.78 -1.73 21.40
N GLY A 216 3.10 -1.46 20.14
CA GLY A 216 4.40 -1.78 19.51
C GLY A 216 4.44 -3.24 19.02
N PRO A 217 5.48 -3.72 18.32
CA PRO A 217 6.73 -3.02 17.99
C PRO A 217 6.72 -2.25 16.66
N TYR A 218 5.55 -2.08 16.00
CA TYR A 218 5.45 -1.50 14.67
C TYR A 218 4.97 -0.05 14.64
N CYS A 219 4.93 0.63 15.78
CA CYS A 219 4.70 2.07 15.86
C CYS A 219 5.67 2.69 16.87
N HIS A 220 6.31 3.79 16.50
CA HIS A 220 7.35 4.44 17.30
C HIS A 220 7.08 5.95 17.42
N PRO A 221 6.81 6.44 18.67
CA PRO A 221 6.46 5.63 19.85
C PRO A 221 5.14 4.87 19.65
N PRO A 222 4.84 3.84 20.46
CA PRO A 222 3.53 3.15 20.40
C PRO A 222 2.36 4.10 20.65
N ILE A 223 1.20 3.81 20.09
CA ILE A 223 0.02 4.70 20.22
C ILE A 223 -0.45 4.76 21.67
N LEU A 224 -0.53 3.59 22.31
CA LEU A 224 -0.86 3.48 23.72
C LEU A 224 0.42 3.47 24.57
N GLN A 225 0.75 4.60 25.13
CA GLN A 225 1.77 4.79 26.16
C GLN A 225 1.18 5.52 27.35
#